data_714d1867352cda9b76872d977f2f87d3
#
_entry.id   714d1867352cda9b76872d977f2f87d3
#
_cell.length_a   1.000
_cell.length_b   1.000
_cell.length_c   1.000
_cell.angle_alpha   90.00
_cell.angle_beta   90.00
_cell.angle_gamma   90.00
#
_symmetry.space_group_name_H-M   'P 1'
#
loop_
_entity.id
_entity.type
_entity.pdbx_description
1 polymer ?
#
loop_
_entity_poly.entity_id
_entity_poly.type
_entity_poly.pdbx_seq_one_letter_code
_entity_poly.pdbx_strand_id
1 'polypeptide(L)'
;MRASLLAAILPSFLIWIYPQESIALLTMLAFVQVLAYLYTSIKIDWLRYLFGFLFLGGSYFFAAPANLLLALLIAVYECCAKEDKARFGVAIIAIAWGGLLPLIAMRTVYILPMREAFFSKHLCHPEYPIPNSLGYIGLSDPLIVLILYYVRNRVFIRKESWKRIVSYAFLLIAMTYGILYKKDPMEQAYRYDYYARQGEWQEIVSHARAHSVRDMDALIYLNLALSHTGRFSGDLMRFPQIGVEGFIPHDPKSRMGLIEASEVAWQVGQVNAAQRFAFVGVLSSQRCVQPRLMKRLVETYLVTGESRAAEKYIKILESTPHYRDWAKAQRPLLDSVVCASTDWIKAKRAVLPVTDNPLDLTLTFPNALAFLIDDHADNRPAFEYGMGYLLVYKDLMT
;
A
#
# COMPACT_ATOMS: atom_id res chain seq x y z
N MET A 1 -25.12 -21.92 -1.87
CA MET A 1 -24.84 -21.11 -0.68
C MET A 1 -23.76 -21.69 0.23
N ARG A 2 -23.74 -22.98 0.57
CA ARG A 2 -22.77 -23.56 1.50
C ARG A 2 -21.38 -23.84 0.92
N ALA A 3 -21.28 -24.14 -0.38
CA ALA A 3 -19.99 -24.30 -1.07
C ALA A 3 -19.25 -22.95 -1.24
N SER A 4 -20.00 -21.84 -1.39
CA SER A 4 -19.42 -20.50 -1.47
C SER A 4 -18.85 -20.00 -0.13
N LEU A 5 -19.38 -20.43 1.01
CA LEU A 5 -18.85 -20.11 2.33
C LEU A 5 -17.49 -20.80 2.58
N LEU A 6 -17.33 -22.05 2.16
CA LEU A 6 -16.06 -22.77 2.27
C LEU A 6 -15.01 -22.24 1.30
N ALA A 7 -15.42 -21.82 0.11
CA ALA A 7 -14.54 -21.16 -0.86
C ALA A 7 -14.06 -19.78 -0.37
N ALA A 8 -14.87 -19.08 0.43
CA ALA A 8 -14.49 -17.81 1.03
C ALA A 8 -13.53 -17.94 2.23
N ILE A 9 -13.48 -19.11 2.87
CA ILE A 9 -12.62 -19.34 4.06
C ILE A 9 -11.13 -19.34 3.68
N LEU A 10 -10.76 -19.96 2.56
CA LEU A 10 -9.36 -20.03 2.14
C LEU A 10 -8.76 -18.63 1.81
N PRO A 11 -9.45 -17.80 1.03
CA PRO A 11 -9.03 -16.41 0.85
C PRO A 11 -8.97 -15.62 2.18
N SER A 12 -9.96 -15.82 3.07
CA SER A 12 -9.99 -15.15 4.36
C SER A 12 -8.80 -15.54 5.25
N PHE A 13 -8.33 -16.76 5.16
CA PHE A 13 -7.13 -17.23 5.88
C PHE A 13 -5.85 -16.52 5.39
N LEU A 14 -5.77 -16.24 4.12
CA LEU A 14 -4.62 -15.55 3.51
C LEU A 14 -4.52 -14.07 3.88
N ILE A 15 -5.63 -13.42 4.24
CA ILE A 15 -5.64 -12.05 4.76
C ILE A 15 -4.80 -11.95 6.03
N TRP A 16 -4.83 -12.97 6.85
CA TRP A 16 -4.10 -13.01 8.11
C TRP A 16 -2.60 -13.14 7.92
N ILE A 17 -2.17 -13.76 6.81
CA ILE A 17 -0.76 -13.95 6.48
C ILE A 17 -0.18 -12.69 5.80
N TYR A 18 -1.00 -12.02 4.95
CA TYR A 18 -0.58 -10.86 4.16
C TYR A 18 -1.66 -9.75 4.21
N PRO A 19 -1.79 -9.04 5.34
CA PRO A 19 -2.96 -8.17 5.56
C PRO A 19 -3.09 -7.01 4.58
N GLN A 20 -2.00 -6.45 4.08
CA GLN A 20 -2.06 -5.30 3.17
C GLN A 20 -2.28 -5.69 1.71
N GLU A 21 -1.59 -6.74 1.27
CA GLU A 21 -1.65 -7.21 -0.10
C GLU A 21 -2.95 -7.99 -0.37
N SER A 22 -3.57 -8.50 0.68
CA SER A 22 -4.76 -9.34 0.60
C SER A 22 -6.08 -8.57 0.57
N ILE A 23 -6.15 -7.35 1.10
CA ILE A 23 -7.39 -6.54 1.08
C ILE A 23 -7.88 -6.36 -0.36
N ALA A 24 -6.98 -6.03 -1.28
CA ALA A 24 -7.28 -5.87 -2.68
C ALA A 24 -7.76 -7.16 -3.33
N LEU A 25 -7.04 -8.27 -3.09
CA LEU A 25 -7.41 -9.60 -3.59
C LEU A 25 -8.77 -10.04 -3.06
N LEU A 26 -9.05 -9.79 -1.79
CA LEU A 26 -10.34 -10.14 -1.19
C LEU A 26 -11.49 -9.33 -1.72
N THR A 27 -11.32 -8.02 -1.86
CA THR A 27 -12.34 -7.16 -2.45
C THR A 27 -12.65 -7.66 -3.86
N MET A 28 -11.62 -8.03 -4.62
CA MET A 28 -11.76 -8.60 -5.94
C MET A 28 -12.48 -9.95 -5.92
N LEU A 29 -12.07 -10.87 -5.02
CA LEU A 29 -12.72 -12.18 -4.90
C LEU A 29 -14.16 -12.06 -4.40
N ALA A 30 -14.43 -11.20 -3.43
CA ALA A 30 -15.79 -10.93 -2.95
C ALA A 30 -16.68 -10.37 -4.08
N PHE A 31 -16.15 -9.43 -4.86
CA PHE A 31 -16.86 -8.87 -6.01
C PHE A 31 -17.22 -9.95 -7.04
N VAL A 32 -16.24 -10.79 -7.41
CA VAL A 32 -16.46 -11.91 -8.34
C VAL A 32 -17.49 -12.90 -7.79
N GLN A 33 -17.43 -13.23 -6.52
CA GLN A 33 -18.37 -14.16 -5.88
C GLN A 33 -19.80 -13.59 -5.86
N VAL A 34 -19.96 -12.28 -5.63
CA VAL A 34 -21.27 -11.61 -5.71
C VAL A 34 -21.81 -11.69 -7.12
N LEU A 35 -20.99 -11.40 -8.15
CA LEU A 35 -21.42 -11.48 -9.54
C LEU A 35 -21.75 -12.92 -9.94
N ALA A 36 -20.97 -13.90 -9.51
CA ALA A 36 -21.25 -15.32 -9.74
C ALA A 36 -22.56 -15.76 -9.06
N TYR A 37 -22.80 -15.30 -7.83
CA TYR A 37 -24.05 -15.57 -7.12
C TYR A 37 -25.25 -14.96 -7.85
N LEU A 38 -25.16 -13.71 -8.29
CA LEU A 38 -26.21 -13.05 -9.06
C LEU A 38 -26.48 -13.82 -10.35
N TYR A 39 -25.43 -14.23 -11.08
CA TYR A 39 -25.55 -15.03 -12.28
C TYR A 39 -26.31 -16.34 -12.03
N THR A 40 -25.95 -17.08 -10.99
CA THR A 40 -26.60 -18.36 -10.67
C THR A 40 -28.04 -18.21 -10.16
N SER A 41 -28.40 -17.01 -9.67
CA SER A 41 -29.75 -16.71 -9.15
C SER A 41 -30.78 -16.43 -10.26
N ILE A 42 -30.33 -16.10 -11.47
CA ILE A 42 -31.21 -15.81 -12.62
C ILE A 42 -31.75 -17.10 -13.17
N LYS A 43 -33.08 -17.27 -13.09
CA LYS A 43 -33.75 -18.50 -13.53
C LYS A 43 -33.98 -18.56 -15.03
N ILE A 44 -34.13 -17.42 -15.69
CA ILE A 44 -34.43 -17.33 -17.14
C ILE A 44 -33.08 -17.37 -17.88
N ASP A 45 -32.92 -18.41 -18.74
CA ASP A 45 -31.62 -18.71 -19.36
C ASP A 45 -31.11 -17.60 -20.28
N TRP A 46 -31.92 -17.03 -21.17
CA TRP A 46 -31.46 -15.95 -22.03
C TRP A 46 -31.05 -14.68 -21.25
N LEU A 47 -31.77 -14.38 -20.17
CA LEU A 47 -31.47 -13.24 -19.29
C LEU A 47 -30.17 -13.49 -18.52
N ARG A 48 -29.97 -14.73 -18.07
CA ARG A 48 -28.73 -15.14 -17.39
C ARG A 48 -27.53 -14.99 -18.31
N TYR A 49 -27.61 -15.40 -19.57
CA TYR A 49 -26.54 -15.26 -20.54
C TYR A 49 -26.23 -13.80 -20.86
N LEU A 50 -27.26 -12.96 -21.02
CA LEU A 50 -27.11 -11.52 -21.20
C LEU A 50 -26.38 -10.88 -20.01
N PHE A 51 -26.84 -11.16 -18.80
CA PHE A 51 -26.18 -10.64 -17.58
C PHE A 51 -24.78 -11.21 -17.41
N GLY A 52 -24.53 -12.47 -17.76
CA GLY A 52 -23.18 -13.05 -17.76
C GLY A 52 -22.22 -12.30 -18.67
N PHE A 53 -22.66 -11.95 -19.86
CA PHE A 53 -21.90 -11.14 -20.80
C PHE A 53 -21.59 -9.74 -20.24
N LEU A 54 -22.58 -9.07 -19.65
CA LEU A 54 -22.43 -7.76 -19.03
C LEU A 54 -21.55 -7.81 -17.77
N PHE A 55 -21.71 -8.84 -16.92
CA PHE A 55 -20.91 -9.02 -15.72
C PHE A 55 -19.43 -9.26 -16.05
N LEU A 56 -19.14 -10.05 -17.07
CA LEU A 56 -17.76 -10.25 -17.55
C LEU A 56 -17.15 -8.95 -18.04
N GLY A 57 -17.89 -8.17 -18.85
CA GLY A 57 -17.44 -6.85 -19.31
C GLY A 57 -17.20 -5.90 -18.14
N GLY A 58 -18.18 -5.75 -17.26
CA GLY A 58 -18.08 -4.89 -16.09
C GLY A 58 -16.96 -5.31 -15.14
N SER A 59 -16.82 -6.61 -14.85
CA SER A 59 -15.75 -7.11 -13.98
C SER A 59 -14.36 -6.80 -14.51
N TYR A 60 -14.16 -6.81 -15.83
CA TYR A 60 -12.89 -6.41 -16.42
C TYR A 60 -12.56 -4.94 -16.16
N PHE A 61 -13.52 -4.03 -16.36
CA PHE A 61 -13.28 -2.60 -16.16
C PHE A 61 -13.10 -2.18 -14.69
N PHE A 62 -13.75 -2.88 -13.76
CA PHE A 62 -13.68 -2.54 -12.33
C PHE A 62 -12.62 -3.34 -11.56
N ALA A 63 -12.31 -4.55 -12.01
CA ALA A 63 -11.47 -5.48 -11.26
C ALA A 63 -10.75 -6.49 -12.18
N ALA A 64 -10.19 -6.07 -13.33
CA ALA A 64 -9.33 -6.96 -14.12
C ALA A 64 -8.13 -7.43 -13.27
N PRO A 65 -7.69 -8.66 -13.27
CA PRO A 65 -8.03 -9.83 -14.10
C PRO A 65 -9.16 -10.71 -13.53
N ALA A 66 -9.97 -10.19 -12.62
CA ALA A 66 -11.06 -10.94 -11.98
C ALA A 66 -12.12 -11.44 -12.96
N ASN A 67 -12.20 -10.82 -14.14
CA ASN A 67 -13.06 -11.29 -15.24
C ASN A 67 -12.72 -12.71 -15.69
N LEU A 68 -11.44 -13.11 -15.66
CA LEU A 68 -11.03 -14.48 -16.01
C LEU A 68 -11.52 -15.49 -14.95
N LEU A 69 -11.44 -15.10 -13.68
CA LEU A 69 -11.96 -15.90 -12.58
C LEU A 69 -13.49 -16.06 -12.69
N LEU A 70 -14.19 -14.96 -12.97
CA LEU A 70 -15.63 -14.98 -13.18
C LEU A 70 -16.01 -15.87 -14.39
N ALA A 71 -15.27 -15.77 -15.50
CA ALA A 71 -15.48 -16.61 -16.67
C ALA A 71 -15.34 -18.11 -16.36
N LEU A 72 -14.32 -18.47 -15.57
CA LEU A 72 -14.12 -19.85 -15.11
C LEU A 72 -15.25 -20.31 -14.18
N LEU A 73 -15.72 -19.48 -13.25
CA LEU A 73 -16.83 -19.81 -12.35
C LEU A 73 -18.15 -20.01 -13.13
N ILE A 74 -18.43 -19.16 -14.13
CA ILE A 74 -19.58 -19.31 -15.02
C ILE A 74 -19.46 -20.62 -15.80
N ALA A 75 -18.29 -20.91 -16.37
CA ALA A 75 -18.07 -22.15 -17.13
C ALA A 75 -18.27 -23.40 -16.27
N VAL A 76 -17.71 -23.42 -15.04
CA VAL A 76 -17.89 -24.49 -14.07
C VAL A 76 -19.37 -24.67 -13.72
N TYR A 77 -20.08 -23.57 -13.46
CA TYR A 77 -21.50 -23.63 -13.14
C TYR A 77 -22.32 -24.23 -14.29
N GLU A 78 -22.15 -23.74 -15.51
CA GLU A 78 -22.90 -24.25 -16.68
C GLU A 78 -22.59 -25.72 -16.98
N CYS A 79 -21.32 -26.14 -16.86
CA CYS A 79 -20.92 -27.52 -17.06
C CYS A 79 -21.43 -28.48 -15.97
N CYS A 80 -21.47 -28.04 -14.71
CA CYS A 80 -21.75 -28.92 -13.57
C CYS A 80 -23.21 -28.89 -13.11
N ALA A 81 -23.89 -27.74 -13.22
CA ALA A 81 -25.23 -27.53 -12.68
C ALA A 81 -26.35 -27.67 -13.68
N LYS A 82 -26.04 -27.70 -14.96
CA LYS A 82 -27.03 -27.82 -16.06
C LYS A 82 -26.85 -29.11 -16.85
N GLU A 83 -27.95 -29.69 -17.25
CA GLU A 83 -27.98 -30.93 -18.09
C GLU A 83 -28.22 -30.63 -19.55
N ASP A 84 -28.42 -29.36 -19.91
CA ASP A 84 -28.70 -28.95 -21.26
C ASP A 84 -27.48 -29.10 -22.20
N LYS A 85 -27.75 -29.47 -23.48
CA LYS A 85 -26.71 -29.60 -24.51
C LYS A 85 -25.97 -28.30 -24.81
N ALA A 86 -26.61 -27.14 -24.57
CA ALA A 86 -26.04 -25.80 -24.77
C ALA A 86 -24.95 -25.46 -23.73
N ARG A 87 -24.85 -26.18 -22.62
CA ARG A 87 -23.93 -25.90 -21.48
C ARG A 87 -22.48 -25.73 -21.90
N PHE A 88 -21.98 -26.60 -22.75
CA PHE A 88 -20.59 -26.54 -23.21
C PHE A 88 -20.35 -25.34 -24.14
N GLY A 89 -21.33 -24.98 -24.97
CA GLY A 89 -21.26 -23.79 -25.82
C GLY A 89 -21.18 -22.52 -24.99
N VAL A 90 -22.04 -22.40 -23.98
CA VAL A 90 -22.02 -21.22 -23.07
C VAL A 90 -20.73 -21.13 -22.27
N ALA A 91 -20.20 -22.26 -21.77
CA ALA A 91 -18.93 -22.29 -21.05
C ALA A 91 -17.77 -21.84 -21.95
N ILE A 92 -17.70 -22.32 -23.18
CA ILE A 92 -16.68 -21.91 -24.16
C ILE A 92 -16.79 -20.42 -24.48
N ILE A 93 -18.00 -19.92 -24.71
CA ILE A 93 -18.25 -18.50 -25.01
C ILE A 93 -17.85 -17.63 -23.82
N ALA A 94 -18.14 -18.03 -22.59
CA ALA A 94 -17.77 -17.29 -21.39
C ALA A 94 -16.23 -17.19 -21.23
N ILE A 95 -15.50 -18.29 -21.44
CA ILE A 95 -14.04 -18.31 -21.38
C ILE A 95 -13.44 -17.47 -22.52
N ALA A 96 -13.95 -17.64 -23.73
CA ALA A 96 -13.49 -16.89 -24.90
C ALA A 96 -13.72 -15.39 -24.73
N TRP A 97 -14.90 -14.99 -24.26
CA TRP A 97 -15.22 -13.59 -23.98
C TRP A 97 -14.34 -13.00 -22.87
N GLY A 98 -14.16 -13.73 -21.76
CA GLY A 98 -13.25 -13.34 -20.68
C GLY A 98 -11.82 -13.12 -21.16
N GLY A 99 -11.32 -13.95 -22.09
CA GLY A 99 -9.99 -13.82 -22.68
C GLY A 99 -9.88 -12.74 -23.79
N LEU A 100 -10.97 -12.47 -24.52
CA LEU A 100 -10.99 -11.43 -25.55
C LEU A 100 -11.08 -10.01 -24.98
N LEU A 101 -11.74 -9.82 -23.84
CA LEU A 101 -11.90 -8.51 -23.20
C LEU A 101 -10.57 -7.79 -22.94
N PRO A 102 -9.54 -8.41 -22.34
CA PRO A 102 -8.23 -7.80 -22.19
C PRO A 102 -7.61 -7.34 -23.52
N LEU A 103 -7.75 -8.15 -24.58
CA LEU A 103 -7.21 -7.83 -25.90
C LEU A 103 -7.92 -6.65 -26.56
N ILE A 104 -9.24 -6.58 -26.42
CA ILE A 104 -10.04 -5.46 -26.92
C ILE A 104 -9.69 -4.20 -26.17
N ALA A 105 -9.69 -4.26 -24.82
CA ALA A 105 -9.42 -3.12 -23.98
C ALA A 105 -8.01 -2.54 -24.15
N MET A 106 -7.01 -3.41 -24.38
CA MET A 106 -5.64 -3.01 -24.67
C MET A 106 -5.54 -2.17 -25.97
N ARG A 107 -6.37 -2.45 -26.96
CA ARG A 107 -6.35 -1.75 -28.24
C ARG A 107 -7.25 -0.51 -28.30
N THR A 108 -8.30 -0.47 -27.48
CA THR A 108 -9.34 0.57 -27.57
C THR A 108 -9.35 1.56 -26.42
N VAL A 109 -9.05 1.10 -25.21
CA VAL A 109 -9.24 1.90 -23.98
C VAL A 109 -7.92 2.17 -23.25
N TYR A 110 -7.04 1.20 -23.17
CA TYR A 110 -5.82 1.26 -22.40
C TYR A 110 -4.59 1.03 -23.27
N ILE A 111 -3.58 1.88 -23.16
CA ILE A 111 -2.25 1.65 -23.73
C ILE A 111 -1.44 0.87 -22.70
N LEU A 112 -1.70 -0.45 -22.62
CA LEU A 112 -1.02 -1.33 -21.66
C LEU A 112 -0.30 -2.46 -22.40
N PRO A 113 0.86 -2.92 -21.91
CA PRO A 113 1.49 -4.14 -22.44
C PRO A 113 0.58 -5.35 -22.17
N MET A 114 0.62 -6.34 -23.06
CA MET A 114 -0.23 -7.53 -23.03
C MET A 114 -0.22 -8.24 -21.67
N ARG A 115 0.97 -8.36 -21.05
CA ARG A 115 1.12 -8.97 -19.74
C ARG A 115 0.31 -8.26 -18.65
N GLU A 116 0.28 -6.94 -18.67
CA GLU A 116 -0.44 -6.14 -17.69
C GLU A 116 -1.95 -6.15 -17.93
N ALA A 117 -2.38 -6.23 -19.20
CA ALA A 117 -3.78 -6.35 -19.53
C ALA A 117 -4.42 -7.65 -19.00
N PHE A 118 -3.65 -8.76 -18.99
CA PHE A 118 -4.12 -10.06 -18.48
C PHE A 118 -3.85 -10.29 -17.01
N PHE A 119 -2.71 -9.82 -16.50
CA PHE A 119 -2.21 -10.09 -15.15
C PHE A 119 -1.71 -8.81 -14.50
N SER A 120 -2.57 -7.82 -14.34
CA SER A 120 -2.18 -6.62 -13.64
C SER A 120 -1.91 -6.93 -12.17
N LYS A 121 -0.64 -6.87 -11.80
CA LYS A 121 -0.21 -7.02 -10.41
C LYS A 121 -0.57 -5.81 -9.55
N HIS A 122 -0.94 -4.70 -10.18
CA HIS A 122 -1.08 -3.40 -9.55
C HIS A 122 -2.52 -2.87 -9.55
N LEU A 123 -3.51 -3.76 -9.73
CA LEU A 123 -4.89 -3.37 -9.99
C LEU A 123 -5.53 -2.57 -8.87
N CYS A 124 -5.22 -2.92 -7.64
CA CYS A 124 -5.88 -2.33 -6.49
C CYS A 124 -4.96 -1.41 -5.69
N HIS A 125 -3.66 -1.62 -5.75
CA HIS A 125 -2.68 -0.75 -5.11
C HIS A 125 -1.36 -0.75 -5.89
N PRO A 126 -1.00 0.36 -6.55
CA PRO A 126 0.25 0.42 -7.32
C PRO A 126 1.49 0.23 -6.46
N GLU A 127 1.39 0.41 -5.16
CA GLU A 127 2.50 0.33 -4.21
C GLU A 127 2.75 -1.09 -3.69
N TYR A 128 1.70 -1.88 -3.56
CA TYR A 128 1.78 -3.23 -3.04
C TYR A 128 1.32 -4.22 -4.12
N PRO A 129 2.23 -4.67 -4.99
CA PRO A 129 1.89 -5.66 -6.00
C PRO A 129 1.45 -6.94 -5.31
N ILE A 130 0.32 -7.50 -5.75
CA ILE A 130 -0.16 -8.80 -5.24
C ILE A 130 0.96 -9.83 -5.46
N PRO A 131 1.47 -10.50 -4.41
CA PRO A 131 2.47 -11.55 -4.56
C PRO A 131 1.97 -12.64 -5.51
N ASN A 132 2.89 -13.22 -6.28
CA ASN A 132 2.53 -14.29 -7.22
C ASN A 132 1.81 -15.45 -6.53
N SER A 133 2.21 -15.77 -5.30
CA SER A 133 1.58 -16.81 -4.46
C SER A 133 0.10 -16.52 -4.21
N LEU A 134 -0.26 -15.29 -3.88
CA LEU A 134 -1.66 -14.89 -3.66
C LEU A 134 -2.46 -14.89 -4.97
N GLY A 135 -1.84 -14.51 -6.09
CA GLY A 135 -2.45 -14.60 -7.42
C GLY A 135 -2.80 -16.05 -7.79
N TYR A 136 -1.91 -17.00 -7.54
CA TYR A 136 -2.16 -18.44 -7.77
C TYR A 136 -3.28 -18.98 -6.88
N ILE A 137 -3.37 -18.52 -5.65
CA ILE A 137 -4.43 -18.94 -4.73
C ILE A 137 -5.78 -18.38 -5.19
N GLY A 138 -5.84 -17.13 -5.64
CA GLY A 138 -7.06 -16.57 -6.25
C GLY A 138 -7.51 -17.39 -7.46
N LEU A 139 -6.58 -17.81 -8.33
CA LEU A 139 -6.89 -18.68 -9.47
C LEU A 139 -7.28 -20.10 -9.07
N SER A 140 -6.96 -20.58 -7.87
CA SER A 140 -7.37 -21.88 -7.37
C SER A 140 -8.83 -21.93 -6.90
N ASP A 141 -9.48 -20.78 -6.69
CA ASP A 141 -10.87 -20.69 -6.21
C ASP A 141 -11.87 -21.48 -7.06
N PRO A 142 -11.88 -21.41 -8.41
CA PRO A 142 -12.76 -22.24 -9.24
C PRO A 142 -12.49 -23.74 -9.12
N LEU A 143 -11.24 -24.14 -8.94
CA LEU A 143 -10.88 -25.54 -8.73
C LEU A 143 -11.40 -26.03 -7.39
N ILE A 144 -11.29 -25.20 -6.33
CA ILE A 144 -11.83 -25.50 -5.01
C ILE A 144 -13.35 -25.65 -5.08
N VAL A 145 -14.04 -24.74 -5.75
CA VAL A 145 -15.50 -24.84 -5.97
C VAL A 145 -15.87 -26.12 -6.69
N LEU A 146 -15.13 -26.52 -7.72
CA LEU A 146 -15.34 -27.73 -8.49
C LEU A 146 -15.09 -28.99 -7.65
N ILE A 147 -13.99 -29.01 -6.90
CA ILE A 147 -13.67 -30.12 -5.96
C ILE A 147 -14.76 -30.24 -4.90
N LEU A 148 -15.20 -29.13 -4.30
CA LEU A 148 -16.27 -29.13 -3.30
C LEU A 148 -17.61 -29.58 -3.88
N TYR A 149 -17.92 -29.23 -5.12
CA TYR A 149 -19.09 -29.70 -5.82
C TYR A 149 -19.05 -31.22 -6.03
N TYR A 150 -17.90 -31.75 -6.50
CA TYR A 150 -17.71 -33.19 -6.74
C TYR A 150 -17.71 -34.00 -5.44
N VAL A 151 -17.00 -33.52 -4.40
CA VAL A 151 -16.92 -34.13 -3.08
C VAL A 151 -18.28 -34.12 -2.39
N ARG A 152 -19.08 -33.05 -2.56
CA ARG A 152 -20.46 -33.00 -2.03
C ARG A 152 -21.32 -34.16 -2.50
N ASN A 153 -21.14 -34.62 -3.73
CA ASN A 153 -21.93 -35.71 -4.32
C ASN A 153 -21.37 -37.09 -3.97
N ARG A 154 -20.12 -37.18 -3.51
CA ARG A 154 -19.42 -38.44 -3.26
C ARG A 154 -19.09 -38.70 -1.79
N VAL A 155 -18.92 -37.67 -0.97
CA VAL A 155 -18.53 -37.87 0.45
C VAL A 155 -19.73 -38.12 1.34
N PHE A 156 -19.66 -39.24 2.02
CA PHE A 156 -20.65 -39.94 2.83
C PHE A 156 -20.97 -39.29 4.20
N ILE A 157 -20.84 -37.98 4.33
CA ILE A 157 -21.26 -37.27 5.56
C ILE A 157 -22.79 -37.10 5.49
N ARG A 158 -23.50 -38.12 5.94
CA ARG A 158 -24.96 -38.25 5.83
C ARG A 158 -25.75 -37.32 6.74
N LYS A 159 -25.14 -36.74 7.80
CA LYS A 159 -25.81 -35.81 8.72
C LYS A 159 -25.39 -34.39 8.48
N GLU A 160 -26.34 -33.51 8.15
CA GLU A 160 -26.14 -32.05 7.97
C GLU A 160 -25.50 -31.38 9.23
N SER A 161 -25.74 -31.92 10.41
CA SER A 161 -25.13 -31.46 11.67
C SER A 161 -23.61 -31.62 11.67
N TRP A 162 -23.09 -32.76 11.19
CA TRP A 162 -21.66 -33.02 11.12
C TRP A 162 -20.95 -32.11 10.12
N LYS A 163 -21.61 -31.79 8.99
CA LYS A 163 -21.06 -30.84 8.01
C LYS A 163 -20.89 -29.44 8.60
N ARG A 164 -21.85 -29.01 9.45
CA ARG A 164 -21.75 -27.72 10.17
C ARG A 164 -20.62 -27.74 11.19
N ILE A 165 -20.51 -28.81 11.98
CA ILE A 165 -19.47 -28.98 13.01
C ILE A 165 -18.08 -28.91 12.36
N VAL A 166 -17.85 -29.66 11.28
CA VAL A 166 -16.57 -29.66 10.55
C VAL A 166 -16.26 -28.30 9.98
N SER A 167 -17.24 -27.58 9.40
CA SER A 167 -17.03 -26.24 8.87
C SER A 167 -16.69 -25.23 9.98
N TYR A 168 -17.37 -25.28 11.12
CA TYR A 168 -17.07 -24.41 12.25
C TYR A 168 -15.74 -24.76 12.92
N ALA A 169 -15.40 -26.05 13.05
CA ALA A 169 -14.11 -26.48 13.56
C ALA A 169 -12.96 -26.00 12.68
N PHE A 170 -13.10 -26.11 11.36
CA PHE A 170 -12.11 -25.60 10.41
C PHE A 170 -11.96 -24.07 10.50
N LEU A 171 -13.07 -23.35 10.61
CA LEU A 171 -13.08 -21.90 10.77
C LEU A 171 -12.41 -21.48 12.09
N LEU A 172 -12.69 -22.20 13.18
CA LEU A 172 -12.06 -21.99 14.48
C LEU A 172 -10.55 -22.25 14.43
N ILE A 173 -10.12 -23.36 13.81
CA ILE A 173 -8.70 -23.70 13.62
C ILE A 173 -8.01 -22.61 12.79
N ALA A 174 -8.62 -22.16 11.68
CA ALA A 174 -8.09 -21.11 10.84
C ALA A 174 -7.96 -19.79 11.60
N MET A 175 -8.97 -19.39 12.38
CA MET A 175 -8.91 -18.19 13.23
C MET A 175 -7.83 -18.33 14.31
N THR A 176 -7.75 -19.47 15.00
CA THR A 176 -6.75 -19.71 16.05
C THR A 176 -5.34 -19.68 15.48
N TYR A 177 -5.12 -20.32 14.34
CA TYR A 177 -3.84 -20.28 13.63
C TYR A 177 -3.48 -18.85 13.22
N GLY A 178 -4.41 -18.10 12.66
CA GLY A 178 -4.22 -16.69 12.32
C GLY A 178 -3.80 -15.85 13.53
N ILE A 179 -4.48 -16.03 14.69
CA ILE A 179 -4.16 -15.30 15.92
C ILE A 179 -2.76 -15.68 16.45
N LEU A 180 -2.40 -16.95 16.39
CA LEU A 180 -1.11 -17.45 16.89
C LEU A 180 0.06 -17.08 15.94
N TYR A 181 -0.18 -17.03 14.64
CA TYR A 181 0.85 -16.76 13.63
C TYR A 181 1.05 -15.28 13.33
N LYS A 182 0.35 -14.39 14.06
CA LYS A 182 0.37 -12.95 13.88
C LYS A 182 1.70 -12.36 14.32
N LYS A 183 2.69 -12.35 13.43
CA LYS A 183 3.87 -11.46 13.51
C LYS A 183 4.28 -11.06 12.09
N ASP A 184 3.53 -10.14 11.50
CA ASP A 184 4.05 -9.40 10.37
C ASP A 184 5.14 -8.47 10.91
N PRO A 185 6.41 -8.66 10.55
CA PRO A 185 7.49 -7.78 11.00
C PRO A 185 7.24 -6.32 10.59
N MET A 186 6.57 -6.07 9.49
CA MET A 186 6.26 -4.73 8.98
C MET A 186 5.03 -4.07 9.65
N GLU A 187 4.25 -4.78 10.48
CA GLU A 187 3.07 -4.20 11.15
C GLU A 187 3.47 -2.96 11.99
N GLN A 188 4.64 -3.01 12.61
CA GLN A 188 5.16 -1.92 13.44
C GLN A 188 5.51 -0.69 12.60
N ALA A 189 6.21 -0.88 11.47
CA ALA A 189 6.56 0.20 10.56
C ALA A 189 5.30 0.91 10.01
N TYR A 190 4.31 0.15 9.59
CA TYR A 190 3.05 0.71 9.08
C TYR A 190 2.24 1.47 10.15
N ARG A 191 2.24 0.97 11.38
CA ARG A 191 1.60 1.65 12.50
C ARG A 191 2.29 2.98 12.80
N TYR A 192 3.61 2.99 12.81
CA TYR A 192 4.39 4.20 13.06
C TYR A 192 4.28 5.19 11.90
N ASP A 193 4.25 4.70 10.67
CA ASP A 193 3.96 5.52 9.50
C ASP A 193 2.58 6.19 9.59
N TYR A 194 1.56 5.45 10.05
CA TYR A 194 0.23 6.02 10.28
C TYR A 194 0.25 7.14 11.32
N TYR A 195 0.87 6.93 12.48
CA TYR A 195 0.99 7.95 13.52
C TYR A 195 1.81 9.16 13.04
N ALA A 196 2.89 8.92 12.32
CA ALA A 196 3.71 9.99 11.74
C ALA A 196 2.91 10.87 10.77
N ARG A 197 2.04 10.27 9.94
CA ARG A 197 1.14 11.01 9.04
C ARG A 197 0.13 11.89 9.78
N GLN A 198 -0.32 11.47 10.95
CA GLN A 198 -1.24 12.23 11.79
C GLN A 198 -0.51 13.28 12.66
N GLY A 199 0.83 13.22 12.71
CA GLY A 199 1.62 14.05 13.61
C GLY A 199 1.61 13.56 15.07
N GLU A 200 1.14 12.34 15.31
CA GLU A 200 1.01 11.73 16.65
C GLU A 200 2.33 11.11 17.10
N TRP A 201 3.41 11.89 17.10
CA TRP A 201 4.76 11.44 17.43
C TRP A 201 4.90 10.82 18.81
N GLN A 202 4.12 11.31 19.77
CA GLN A 202 4.13 10.82 21.15
C GLN A 202 3.61 9.37 21.24
N GLU A 203 2.65 8.99 20.38
CA GLU A 203 2.10 7.63 20.34
C GLU A 203 3.13 6.62 19.83
N ILE A 204 4.00 7.03 18.91
CA ILE A 204 5.12 6.19 18.45
C ILE A 204 6.06 5.88 19.61
N VAL A 205 6.46 6.92 20.36
CA VAL A 205 7.37 6.75 21.51
C VAL A 205 6.75 5.92 22.62
N SER A 206 5.45 6.13 22.91
CA SER A 206 4.74 5.37 23.95
C SER A 206 4.60 3.90 23.56
N HIS A 207 4.25 3.61 22.32
CA HIS A 207 4.16 2.25 21.80
C HIS A 207 5.53 1.55 21.80
N ALA A 208 6.60 2.25 21.39
CA ALA A 208 7.95 1.70 21.38
C ALA A 208 8.48 1.36 22.78
N ARG A 209 8.01 2.06 23.82
CA ARG A 209 8.34 1.73 25.22
C ARG A 209 7.65 0.44 25.69
N ALA A 210 6.45 0.19 25.20
CA ALA A 210 5.69 -1.01 25.56
C ALA A 210 6.10 -2.24 24.75
N HIS A 211 6.62 -2.06 23.53
CA HIS A 211 6.91 -3.12 22.58
C HIS A 211 8.31 -2.90 21.97
N SER A 212 9.15 -3.93 22.01
CA SER A 212 10.48 -3.83 21.40
C SER A 212 10.37 -3.56 19.88
N VAL A 213 11.09 -2.55 19.41
CA VAL A 213 11.22 -2.24 17.99
C VAL A 213 12.28 -3.14 17.39
N ARG A 214 11.94 -3.86 16.30
CA ARG A 214 12.83 -4.82 15.64
C ARG A 214 12.95 -4.59 14.14
N ASP A 215 12.06 -3.81 13.60
CA ASP A 215 12.00 -3.48 12.19
C ASP A 215 12.77 -2.18 11.93
N MET A 216 13.56 -2.14 10.85
CA MET A 216 14.41 -0.99 10.52
C MET A 216 13.58 0.24 10.14
N ASP A 217 12.52 0.07 9.34
CA ASP A 217 11.65 1.15 8.93
C ASP A 217 10.89 1.72 10.14
N ALA A 218 10.43 0.85 11.06
CA ALA A 218 9.86 1.27 12.33
C ALA A 218 10.85 2.08 13.18
N LEU A 219 12.13 1.73 13.14
CA LEU A 219 13.18 2.45 13.88
C LEU A 219 13.41 3.85 13.32
N ILE A 220 13.33 4.04 11.99
CA ILE A 220 13.40 5.36 11.36
C ILE A 220 12.28 6.26 11.90
N TYR A 221 11.05 5.78 11.93
CA TYR A 221 9.92 6.54 12.47
C TYR A 221 10.06 6.82 13.97
N LEU A 222 10.61 5.88 14.73
CA LEU A 222 10.89 6.11 16.15
C LEU A 222 11.94 7.22 16.35
N ASN A 223 13.04 7.20 15.60
CA ASN A 223 14.08 8.21 15.67
C ASN A 223 13.54 9.60 15.24
N LEU A 224 12.70 9.65 14.21
CA LEU A 224 11.95 10.86 13.84
C LEU A 224 11.07 11.34 15.00
N ALA A 225 10.32 10.43 15.63
CA ALA A 225 9.45 10.79 16.75
C ALA A 225 10.23 11.29 17.97
N LEU A 226 11.38 10.72 18.27
CA LEU A 226 12.26 11.20 19.31
C LEU A 226 12.76 12.62 19.02
N SER A 227 13.11 12.92 17.77
CA SER A 227 13.53 14.25 17.35
C SER A 227 12.36 15.25 17.44
N HIS A 228 11.19 14.92 16.91
CA HIS A 228 10.00 15.79 17.01
C HIS A 228 9.55 16.07 18.44
N THR A 229 9.74 15.12 19.34
CA THR A 229 9.38 15.29 20.77
C THR A 229 10.50 15.88 21.62
N GLY A 230 11.65 16.24 21.05
CA GLY A 230 12.82 16.78 21.74
C GLY A 230 13.49 15.77 22.69
N ARG A 231 13.28 14.48 22.50
CA ARG A 231 13.80 13.40 23.36
C ARG A 231 14.96 12.63 22.74
N PHE A 232 15.41 13.03 21.56
CA PHE A 232 16.40 12.26 20.81
C PHE A 232 17.67 12.03 21.62
N SER A 233 18.31 13.08 22.13
CA SER A 233 19.57 12.99 22.88
C SER A 233 19.45 12.16 24.17
N GLY A 234 18.30 12.19 24.85
CA GLY A 234 18.10 11.50 26.13
C GLY A 234 17.62 10.06 26.02
N ASP A 235 16.88 9.75 25.01
CA ASP A 235 16.15 8.48 24.91
C ASP A 235 16.64 7.58 23.77
N LEU A 236 17.47 8.06 22.81
CA LEU A 236 17.95 7.28 21.66
C LEU A 236 18.49 5.90 22.06
N MET A 237 19.42 5.87 23.02
CA MET A 237 20.08 4.65 23.48
C MET A 237 19.24 3.79 24.42
N ARG A 238 18.02 4.23 24.77
CA ARG A 238 17.06 3.41 25.52
C ARG A 238 16.34 2.41 24.62
N PHE A 239 16.39 2.64 23.30
CA PHE A 239 15.81 1.75 22.31
C PHE A 239 16.92 0.99 21.57
N PRO A 240 16.67 -0.30 21.21
CA PRO A 240 17.65 -1.05 20.46
C PRO A 240 17.87 -0.40 19.09
N GLN A 241 19.10 0.02 18.82
CA GLN A 241 19.53 0.55 17.54
C GLN A 241 20.11 -0.59 16.71
N ILE A 242 19.57 -0.82 15.52
CA ILE A 242 19.99 -1.89 14.60
C ILE A 242 20.94 -1.27 13.56
N GLY A 243 22.14 -0.88 13.99
CA GLY A 243 23.09 -0.19 13.11
C GLY A 243 22.59 1.21 12.72
N VAL A 244 23.20 1.76 11.68
CA VAL A 244 22.90 3.11 11.16
C VAL A 244 21.62 3.18 10.31
N GLU A 245 21.04 2.06 9.99
CA GLU A 245 19.85 1.94 9.13
C GLU A 245 18.57 2.48 9.79
N GLY A 246 18.61 2.70 11.11
CA GLY A 246 17.56 3.44 11.81
C GLY A 246 17.58 4.97 11.58
N PHE A 247 18.58 5.51 10.87
CA PHE A 247 18.70 6.92 10.54
C PHE A 247 18.42 7.20 9.07
N ILE A 248 18.70 6.22 8.21
CA ILE A 248 18.55 6.32 6.77
C ILE A 248 17.87 5.04 6.27
N PRO A 249 16.93 5.12 5.30
CA PRO A 249 16.31 3.93 4.73
C PRO A 249 17.34 2.97 4.15
N HIS A 250 17.20 1.68 4.46
CA HIS A 250 18.04 0.62 3.93
C HIS A 250 17.99 0.54 2.40
N ASP A 251 16.78 0.68 1.83
CA ASP A 251 16.58 0.77 0.37
C ASP A 251 15.97 2.13 -0.01
N PRO A 252 16.82 3.16 -0.22
CA PRO A 252 16.34 4.49 -0.58
C PRO A 252 15.73 4.57 -1.99
N LYS A 253 15.76 3.48 -2.77
CA LYS A 253 15.10 3.38 -4.08
C LYS A 253 13.72 2.75 -3.99
N SER A 254 13.42 2.08 -2.90
CA SER A 254 12.08 1.57 -2.64
C SER A 254 11.11 2.74 -2.43
N ARG A 255 9.85 2.50 -2.63
CA ARG A 255 8.84 3.54 -2.45
C ARG A 255 8.72 3.98 -0.99
N MET A 256 8.79 3.04 -0.05
CA MET A 256 8.79 3.34 1.37
C MET A 256 10.06 4.12 1.74
N GLY A 257 11.21 3.65 1.28
CA GLY A 257 12.48 4.33 1.51
C GLY A 257 12.54 5.76 0.96
N LEU A 258 11.90 6.05 -0.18
CA LEU A 258 11.80 7.43 -0.69
C LEU A 258 10.93 8.32 0.20
N ILE A 259 9.85 7.78 0.79
CA ILE A 259 9.02 8.50 1.75
C ILE A 259 9.82 8.80 3.02
N GLU A 260 10.47 7.79 3.59
CA GLU A 260 11.28 7.90 4.80
C GLU A 260 12.46 8.84 4.63
N ALA A 261 13.20 8.70 3.51
CA ALA A 261 14.29 9.61 3.18
C ALA A 261 13.81 11.08 3.06
N SER A 262 12.63 11.28 2.46
CA SER A 262 12.04 12.61 2.38
C SER A 262 11.64 13.17 3.75
N GLU A 263 11.11 12.32 4.65
CA GLU A 263 10.77 12.72 6.02
C GLU A 263 12.01 13.05 6.85
N VAL A 264 13.05 12.20 6.81
CA VAL A 264 14.32 12.44 7.51
C VAL A 264 14.99 13.72 7.02
N ALA A 265 15.12 13.88 5.68
CA ALA A 265 15.70 15.08 5.07
C ALA A 265 14.93 16.35 5.48
N TRP A 266 13.60 16.29 5.49
CA TRP A 266 12.77 17.40 5.96
C TRP A 266 13.01 17.73 7.43
N GLN A 267 13.12 16.70 8.28
CA GLN A 267 13.33 16.89 9.71
C GLN A 267 14.67 17.58 10.01
N VAL A 268 15.75 17.12 9.39
CA VAL A 268 17.08 17.68 9.60
C VAL A 268 17.33 19.02 8.91
N GLY A 269 16.36 19.51 8.11
CA GLY A 269 16.48 20.82 7.44
C GLY A 269 17.04 20.78 6.01
N GLN A 270 17.34 19.59 5.48
CA GLN A 270 17.75 19.43 4.07
C GLN A 270 16.56 19.48 3.11
N VAL A 271 15.96 20.66 2.94
CA VAL A 271 14.73 20.85 2.16
C VAL A 271 14.91 20.43 0.71
N ASN A 272 16.05 20.71 0.07
CA ASN A 272 16.34 20.31 -1.31
C ASN A 272 16.42 18.78 -1.46
N ALA A 273 17.01 18.07 -0.50
CA ALA A 273 17.04 16.61 -0.50
C ALA A 273 15.63 16.04 -0.28
N ALA A 274 14.84 16.60 0.64
CA ALA A 274 13.46 16.22 0.86
C ALA A 274 12.62 16.38 -0.41
N GLN A 275 12.80 17.48 -1.13
CA GLN A 275 12.16 17.75 -2.43
C GLN A 275 12.59 16.72 -3.48
N ARG A 276 13.88 16.42 -3.59
CA ARG A 276 14.41 15.44 -4.55
C ARG A 276 13.82 14.05 -4.31
N PHE A 277 13.84 13.56 -3.06
CA PHE A 277 13.26 12.26 -2.73
C PHE A 277 11.76 12.23 -3.01
N ALA A 278 11.04 13.29 -2.66
CA ALA A 278 9.61 13.41 -2.96
C ALA A 278 9.35 13.41 -4.47
N PHE A 279 10.14 14.12 -5.26
CA PHE A 279 9.99 14.18 -6.72
C PHE A 279 10.29 12.83 -7.38
N VAL A 280 11.39 12.18 -6.99
CA VAL A 280 11.74 10.84 -7.47
C VAL A 280 10.65 9.83 -7.10
N GLY A 281 10.11 9.89 -5.88
CA GLY A 281 9.04 9.03 -5.44
C GLY A 281 7.72 9.24 -6.19
N VAL A 282 7.39 10.47 -6.57
CA VAL A 282 6.25 10.76 -7.45
C VAL A 282 6.49 10.18 -8.84
N LEU A 283 7.70 10.36 -9.43
CA LEU A 283 8.02 9.85 -10.76
C LEU A 283 8.05 8.32 -10.83
N SER A 284 8.54 7.66 -9.77
CA SER A 284 8.61 6.20 -9.70
C SER A 284 7.24 5.55 -9.44
N SER A 285 6.25 6.34 -9.00
CA SER A 285 4.90 5.84 -8.77
C SER A 285 4.15 5.63 -10.09
N GLN A 286 3.25 4.63 -10.10
CA GLN A 286 2.39 4.43 -11.28
C GLN A 286 1.56 5.68 -11.54
N ARG A 287 1.51 6.10 -12.81
CA ARG A 287 0.83 7.31 -13.27
C ARG A 287 1.35 8.60 -12.65
N CYS A 288 2.55 8.58 -12.05
CA CYS A 288 3.13 9.74 -11.37
C CYS A 288 2.20 10.37 -10.32
N VAL A 289 1.41 9.55 -9.61
CA VAL A 289 0.47 10.01 -8.58
C VAL A 289 0.82 9.38 -7.24
N GLN A 290 1.43 10.17 -6.36
CA GLN A 290 1.72 9.80 -4.98
C GLN A 290 1.36 10.98 -4.07
N PRO A 291 0.09 11.07 -3.60
CA PRO A 291 -0.42 12.26 -2.93
C PRO A 291 0.39 12.67 -1.69
N ARG A 292 0.94 11.70 -0.92
CA ARG A 292 1.77 11.99 0.24
C ARG A 292 3.05 12.74 -0.13
N LEU A 293 3.74 12.27 -1.16
CA LEU A 293 4.96 12.95 -1.63
C LEU A 293 4.65 14.25 -2.37
N MET A 294 3.49 14.35 -3.04
CA MET A 294 3.01 15.62 -3.59
C MET A 294 2.75 16.66 -2.49
N LYS A 295 2.22 16.23 -1.33
CA LYS A 295 2.12 17.09 -0.15
C LYS A 295 3.50 17.65 0.24
N ARG A 296 4.51 16.77 0.32
CA ARG A 296 5.90 17.19 0.62
C ARG A 296 6.45 18.16 -0.43
N LEU A 297 6.15 17.95 -1.71
CA LEU A 297 6.54 18.90 -2.76
C LEU A 297 5.90 20.28 -2.56
N VAL A 298 4.62 20.35 -2.18
CA VAL A 298 4.00 21.64 -1.84
C VAL A 298 4.74 22.31 -0.69
N GLU A 299 5.01 21.58 0.41
CA GLU A 299 5.70 22.11 1.58
C GLU A 299 7.10 22.64 1.21
N THR A 300 7.88 21.88 0.45
CA THR A 300 9.23 22.27 0.03
C THR A 300 9.20 23.49 -0.91
N TYR A 301 8.30 23.52 -1.89
CA TYR A 301 8.18 24.68 -2.79
C TYR A 301 7.70 25.96 -2.09
N LEU A 302 6.85 25.85 -1.05
CA LEU A 302 6.48 27.02 -0.24
C LEU A 302 7.68 27.54 0.56
N VAL A 303 8.53 26.66 1.09
CA VAL A 303 9.75 27.05 1.79
C VAL A 303 10.75 27.71 0.84
N THR A 304 10.99 27.17 -0.35
CA THR A 304 11.90 27.74 -1.36
C THR A 304 11.34 28.95 -2.09
N GLY A 305 10.04 29.24 -1.92
CA GLY A 305 9.39 30.40 -2.55
C GLY A 305 8.89 30.17 -3.97
N GLU A 306 8.85 28.93 -4.43
CA GLU A 306 8.40 28.56 -5.78
C GLU A 306 6.88 28.38 -5.85
N SER A 307 6.14 29.47 -5.67
CA SER A 307 4.65 29.47 -5.57
C SER A 307 3.96 28.81 -6.76
N ARG A 308 4.48 29.00 -8.00
CA ARG A 308 3.88 28.37 -9.20
C ARG A 308 3.98 26.85 -9.18
N ALA A 309 5.11 26.31 -8.71
CA ALA A 309 5.29 24.87 -8.56
C ALA A 309 4.40 24.31 -7.45
N ALA A 310 4.31 25.01 -6.30
CA ALA A 310 3.40 24.66 -5.21
C ALA A 310 1.94 24.62 -5.68
N GLU A 311 1.48 25.64 -6.42
CA GLU A 311 0.11 25.73 -6.94
C GLU A 311 -0.28 24.53 -7.80
N LYS A 312 0.64 24.05 -8.64
CA LYS A 312 0.41 22.89 -9.50
C LYS A 312 0.02 21.65 -8.66
N TYR A 313 0.79 21.37 -7.61
CA TYR A 313 0.54 20.20 -6.76
C TYR A 313 -0.66 20.41 -5.82
N ILE A 314 -0.90 21.63 -5.35
CA ILE A 314 -2.11 21.98 -4.60
C ILE A 314 -3.37 21.64 -5.43
N LYS A 315 -3.43 22.07 -6.70
CA LYS A 315 -4.55 21.77 -7.60
C LYS A 315 -4.80 20.26 -7.77
N ILE A 316 -3.71 19.47 -7.88
CA ILE A 316 -3.82 18.01 -7.98
C ILE A 316 -4.38 17.43 -6.66
N LEU A 317 -3.85 17.85 -5.51
CA LEU A 317 -4.25 17.36 -4.21
C LEU A 317 -5.70 17.73 -3.85
N GLU A 318 -6.21 18.87 -4.31
CA GLU A 318 -7.61 19.27 -4.15
C GLU A 318 -8.59 18.30 -4.82
N SER A 319 -8.17 17.58 -5.85
CA SER A 319 -8.99 16.55 -6.49
C SER A 319 -9.01 15.23 -5.71
N THR A 320 -8.13 15.08 -4.71
CA THR A 320 -8.05 13.85 -3.92
C THR A 320 -8.96 13.91 -2.68
N PRO A 321 -9.72 12.86 -2.33
CA PRO A 321 -10.63 12.90 -1.19
C PRO A 321 -9.92 13.17 0.15
N HIS A 322 -8.74 12.59 0.35
CA HIS A 322 -8.03 12.64 1.62
C HIS A 322 -7.24 13.94 1.85
N TYR A 323 -6.67 14.54 0.79
CA TYR A 323 -5.83 15.74 0.93
C TYR A 323 -6.53 17.03 0.51
N ARG A 324 -7.80 16.98 0.09
CA ARG A 324 -8.56 18.13 -0.42
C ARG A 324 -8.57 19.32 0.55
N ASP A 325 -8.92 19.07 1.80
CA ASP A 325 -9.08 20.14 2.78
C ASP A 325 -7.73 20.70 3.19
N TRP A 326 -6.73 19.85 3.36
CA TRP A 326 -5.36 20.27 3.58
C TRP A 326 -4.85 21.14 2.42
N ALA A 327 -5.05 20.73 1.17
CA ALA A 327 -4.59 21.46 0.00
C ALA A 327 -5.26 22.84 -0.11
N LYS A 328 -6.57 22.94 0.15
CA LYS A 328 -7.28 24.23 0.18
C LYS A 328 -6.72 25.16 1.25
N ALA A 329 -6.34 24.62 2.40
CA ALA A 329 -5.75 25.41 3.49
C ALA A 329 -4.35 25.95 3.12
N GLN A 330 -3.66 25.36 2.13
CA GLN A 330 -2.36 25.90 1.66
C GLN A 330 -2.49 27.04 0.64
N ARG A 331 -3.66 27.26 0.02
CA ARG A 331 -3.81 28.30 -1.00
C ARG A 331 -3.40 29.72 -0.56
N PRO A 332 -3.74 30.19 0.66
CA PRO A 332 -3.28 31.49 1.13
C PRO A 332 -1.78 31.65 1.15
N LEU A 333 -1.02 30.54 1.32
CA LEU A 333 0.44 30.54 1.36
C LEU A 333 1.09 30.75 -0.01
N LEU A 334 0.31 30.79 -1.10
CA LEU A 334 0.80 31.16 -2.42
C LEU A 334 1.11 32.65 -2.50
N ASP A 335 0.51 33.47 -1.63
CA ASP A 335 0.89 34.85 -1.44
C ASP A 335 2.23 34.93 -0.68
N SER A 336 3.18 35.66 -1.25
CA SER A 336 4.53 35.75 -0.69
C SER A 336 4.59 36.37 0.70
N VAL A 337 3.70 37.33 1.00
CA VAL A 337 3.63 38.01 2.29
C VAL A 337 3.10 37.06 3.37
N VAL A 338 1.98 36.36 3.06
CA VAL A 338 1.38 35.38 3.94
C VAL A 338 2.36 34.21 4.18
N CYS A 339 2.99 33.72 3.13
CA CYS A 339 4.01 32.69 3.19
C CYS A 339 5.16 33.09 4.11
N ALA A 340 5.71 34.29 3.91
CA ALA A 340 6.83 34.80 4.72
C ALA A 340 6.45 35.03 6.21
N SER A 341 5.16 35.26 6.51
CA SER A 341 4.68 35.45 7.88
C SER A 341 4.39 34.16 8.65
N THR A 342 4.31 33.03 7.97
CA THR A 342 3.92 31.72 8.53
C THR A 342 5.06 31.09 9.32
N ASP A 343 4.83 30.75 10.59
CA ASP A 343 5.86 30.36 11.54
C ASP A 343 6.64 29.09 11.15
N TRP A 344 5.96 28.03 10.68
CA TRP A 344 6.64 26.81 10.28
C TRP A 344 7.54 27.01 9.04
N ILE A 345 7.14 27.92 8.12
CA ILE A 345 7.93 28.26 6.94
C ILE A 345 9.17 29.07 7.38
N LYS A 346 9.00 30.04 8.27
CA LYS A 346 10.12 30.80 8.85
C LYS A 346 11.12 29.85 9.52
N ALA A 347 10.64 28.95 10.35
CA ALA A 347 11.50 27.97 11.05
C ALA A 347 12.29 27.09 10.07
N LYS A 348 11.67 26.64 8.96
CA LYS A 348 12.37 25.86 7.94
C LYS A 348 13.34 26.72 7.12
N ARG A 349 12.99 27.96 6.81
CA ARG A 349 13.88 28.89 6.10
C ARG A 349 15.10 29.27 6.92
N ALA A 350 14.97 29.34 8.24
CA ALA A 350 16.08 29.65 9.13
C ALA A 350 17.21 28.62 9.13
N VAL A 351 16.91 27.36 8.73
CA VAL A 351 17.89 26.27 8.66
C VAL A 351 18.16 25.80 7.22
N LEU A 352 17.76 26.59 6.22
CA LEU A 352 18.10 26.28 4.84
C LEU A 352 19.60 26.42 4.60
N PRO A 353 20.26 25.45 3.94
CA PRO A 353 21.66 25.57 3.60
C PRO A 353 21.91 26.87 2.79
N VAL A 354 22.91 27.62 3.18
CA VAL A 354 23.33 28.84 2.49
C VAL A 354 24.11 28.47 1.23
N THR A 355 24.88 27.39 1.31
CA THR A 355 25.66 26.86 0.21
C THR A 355 24.98 25.67 -0.43
N ASP A 356 25.16 25.50 -1.74
CA ASP A 356 24.63 24.36 -2.46
C ASP A 356 25.38 23.08 -2.00
N ASN A 357 24.68 22.17 -1.35
CA ASN A 357 25.28 20.93 -0.84
C ASN A 357 25.12 19.81 -1.89
N PRO A 358 26.16 19.44 -2.64
CA PRO A 358 26.11 18.39 -3.64
C PRO A 358 26.07 16.98 -3.05
N LEU A 359 26.27 16.84 -1.71
CA LEU A 359 26.36 15.53 -1.06
C LEU A 359 25.00 14.83 -1.04
N ASP A 360 25.03 13.55 -1.39
CA ASP A 360 23.85 12.72 -1.31
C ASP A 360 23.61 12.29 0.15
N LEU A 361 22.44 12.64 0.68
CA LEU A 361 22.05 12.30 2.06
C LEU A 361 22.13 10.79 2.35
N THR A 362 21.88 9.95 1.34
CA THR A 362 21.89 8.50 1.52
C THR A 362 23.28 7.86 1.48
N LEU A 363 24.20 8.46 0.72
CA LEU A 363 25.57 7.92 0.56
C LEU A 363 26.57 8.52 1.53
N THR A 364 26.35 9.78 1.92
CA THR A 364 27.30 10.57 2.71
C THR A 364 26.59 11.25 3.88
N PHE A 365 25.72 10.53 4.58
CA PHE A 365 24.85 11.09 5.63
C PHE A 365 25.58 11.90 6.69
N PRO A 366 26.67 11.42 7.32
CA PRO A 366 27.39 12.21 8.34
C PRO A 366 27.94 13.53 7.76
N ASN A 367 28.56 13.48 6.59
CA ASN A 367 29.13 14.66 5.95
C ASN A 367 28.04 15.66 5.52
N ALA A 368 26.90 15.17 5.05
CA ALA A 368 25.76 16.02 4.70
C ALA A 368 25.18 16.72 5.93
N LEU A 369 25.15 16.05 7.09
CA LEU A 369 24.72 16.67 8.35
C LEU A 369 25.77 17.64 8.90
N ALA A 370 27.07 17.31 8.83
CA ALA A 370 28.13 18.23 9.23
C ALA A 370 28.03 19.54 8.45
N PHE A 371 27.78 19.47 7.16
CA PHE A 371 27.59 20.65 6.31
C PHE A 371 26.40 21.54 6.75
N LEU A 372 25.30 20.93 7.17
CA LEU A 372 24.13 21.66 7.70
C LEU A 372 24.44 22.32 9.05
N ILE A 373 25.26 21.68 9.87
CA ILE A 373 25.65 22.20 11.18
C ILE A 373 26.65 23.35 11.02
N ASP A 374 27.56 23.25 10.05
CA ASP A 374 28.52 24.33 9.72
C ASP A 374 27.80 25.58 9.22
N ASP A 375 26.77 25.43 8.38
CA ASP A 375 25.95 26.55 7.89
C ASP A 375 25.06 27.13 9.00
N HIS A 376 24.50 26.27 9.88
CA HIS A 376 23.56 26.66 10.94
C HIS A 376 23.84 25.87 12.24
N ALA A 377 24.69 26.40 13.09
CA ALA A 377 25.09 25.75 14.36
C ALA A 377 23.92 25.54 15.36
N ASP A 378 22.82 26.25 15.19
CA ASP A 378 21.59 26.13 15.97
C ASP A 378 20.59 25.09 15.39
N ASN A 379 20.95 24.42 14.27
CA ASN A 379 20.14 23.36 13.70
C ASN A 379 20.20 22.08 14.56
N ARG A 380 19.46 22.11 15.66
CA ARG A 380 19.41 21.03 16.64
C ARG A 380 19.06 19.66 16.05
N PRO A 381 18.07 19.51 15.17
CA PRO A 381 17.78 18.19 14.57
C PRO A 381 18.95 17.61 13.77
N ALA A 382 19.65 18.42 12.98
CA ALA A 382 20.83 17.96 12.24
C ALA A 382 21.96 17.52 13.18
N PHE A 383 22.22 18.29 14.23
CA PHE A 383 23.21 17.94 15.25
C PHE A 383 22.85 16.64 15.99
N GLU A 384 21.60 16.51 16.45
CA GLU A 384 21.16 15.30 17.17
C GLU A 384 21.26 14.06 16.28
N TYR A 385 20.84 14.14 15.01
CA TYR A 385 20.96 13.04 14.06
C TYR A 385 22.41 12.69 13.74
N GLY A 386 23.27 13.68 13.52
CA GLY A 386 24.70 13.47 13.28
C GLY A 386 25.39 12.78 14.45
N MET A 387 25.20 13.29 15.65
CA MET A 387 25.75 12.68 16.85
C MET A 387 25.21 11.28 17.12
N GLY A 388 23.89 11.07 16.93
CA GLY A 388 23.28 9.75 17.07
C GLY A 388 23.85 8.74 16.09
N TYR A 389 24.03 9.14 14.84
CA TYR A 389 24.64 8.29 13.81
C TYR A 389 26.06 7.89 14.17
N LEU A 390 26.91 8.86 14.56
CA LEU A 390 28.32 8.61 14.94
C LEU A 390 28.41 7.70 16.18
N LEU A 391 27.54 7.89 17.16
CA LEU A 391 27.49 7.04 18.37
C LEU A 391 27.12 5.59 18.02
N VAL A 392 26.16 5.38 17.13
CA VAL A 392 25.73 4.03 16.70
C VAL A 392 26.78 3.40 15.78
N TYR A 393 27.38 4.16 14.88
CA TYR A 393 28.47 3.72 14.01
C TYR A 393 29.79 3.45 14.76
N LYS A 394 29.89 3.94 16.02
CA LYS A 394 31.09 3.86 16.87
C LYS A 394 32.30 4.60 16.30
N ASP A 395 32.05 5.61 15.48
CA ASP A 395 33.07 6.50 14.97
C ASP A 395 32.95 7.88 15.64
N LEU A 396 33.65 8.03 16.75
CA LEU A 396 33.69 9.28 17.53
C LEU A 396 34.92 10.15 17.20
N MET A 397 35.72 9.75 16.21
CA MET A 397 36.96 10.42 15.84
C MET A 397 36.82 11.34 14.63
N THR A 398 35.67 11.32 13.98
CA THR A 398 35.29 12.27 12.93
C THR A 398 34.47 13.40 13.50
#